data_6b9cafb1e504a51946ba28e308bdca39
#
_entry.id   6b9cafb1e504a51946ba28e308bdca39
#
_cell.length_a   1.000
_cell.length_b   1.000
_cell.length_c   1.000
_cell.angle_alpha   90.00
_cell.angle_beta   90.00
_cell.angle_gamma   90.00
#
_symmetry.space_group_name_H-M   'P 1'
#
loop_
_entity.id
_entity.type
_entity.pdbx_description
1 polymer ?
#
loop_
_entity_poly.entity_id
_entity_poly.type
_entity_poly.pdbx_seq_one_letter_code
_entity_poly.pdbx_strand_id
1 'polypeptide(L)'
;MEILKGAIWAFAFGVIVTASSSAVFAQPSALDALPEFRPIGGTGNNLQNPKLDAIPGNAELNLAPLNFAARTRDGLISGPNPRVISNVIAGGTSAGGEDSETDDQVASAWLYVFGQFVDHDLDLESTPLSNPAINITVAAGDPAFPAGSMIAMTRDARDPSTNTIVNTVAGYLDLSQLYGDTAAVAASLRNPDGTLKTAPNGEDLQVLNDAFITGDARVMENPELSAVTILFMREHNYWIQQLQARHPGWDGDELYNMAKAITTAEYQNIIYNEYLPVLIGGALGPYHGYDARVNAQVTQEFSAAAFRVGHSEVSDTQEGVDNNGNTVFSESLGQAFFNTATVDEADGIDALLRAIGLDSSQATDVYTVPVLRNLLSAGLVGGGTDEIDLIAIDIQRERDVGLGTLNQTRRALGLAPYTSFNQLTADTVLQQDFETLYGNVNAVDLFMGGLAEAHVTGSTVGPTFRAIIARQFDALRTGDRFYWQNQPFDRATAAMIARTRLSDIIVRNTDTTSIASHVFLVPTPSKHRKSRVPAQR
;
A
#
# COMPACT_ATOMS: atom_id res chain seq x y z
N MET A 1 -33.45 -35.87 -21.62
CA MET A 1 -34.41 -36.94 -21.25
C MET A 1 -34.08 -37.25 -19.81
N GLU A 2 -34.76 -36.53 -18.98
CA GLU A 2 -35.60 -37.00 -17.86
C GLU A 2 -34.80 -37.57 -16.69
N ILE A 3 -35.03 -37.30 -15.38
CA ILE A 3 -36.18 -36.73 -14.62
C ILE A 3 -35.64 -36.40 -13.19
N LEU A 4 -35.96 -35.24 -12.71
CA LEU A 4 -36.60 -34.84 -11.46
C LEU A 4 -36.82 -35.93 -10.37
N LYS A 5 -36.48 -35.55 -9.12
CA LYS A 5 -37.24 -35.60 -7.84
C LYS A 5 -36.26 -35.19 -6.74
N GLY A 6 -36.35 -34.12 -5.99
CA GLY A 6 -37.50 -33.69 -5.18
C GLY A 6 -37.37 -34.27 -3.78
N ALA A 7 -36.67 -33.58 -2.84
CA ALA A 7 -36.90 -33.80 -1.40
C ALA A 7 -36.73 -32.46 -0.67
N ILE A 8 -37.86 -31.93 -0.22
CA ILE A 8 -37.95 -30.78 0.69
C ILE A 8 -37.57 -31.29 2.09
N TRP A 9 -36.54 -30.72 2.70
CA TRP A 9 -36.30 -30.83 4.13
C TRP A 9 -36.43 -29.44 4.76
N ALA A 10 -37.51 -29.28 5.53
CA ALA A 10 -37.71 -28.13 6.40
C ALA A 10 -36.82 -28.30 7.64
N PHE A 11 -35.77 -27.46 7.77
CA PHE A 11 -35.07 -27.30 9.02
C PHE A 11 -35.61 -26.10 9.78
N ALA A 12 -36.14 -26.38 10.98
CA ALA A 12 -36.52 -25.36 11.94
C ALA A 12 -35.26 -24.66 12.47
N PHE A 13 -35.13 -23.36 12.19
CA PHE A 13 -34.12 -22.52 12.81
C PHE A 13 -34.45 -22.30 14.28
N GLY A 14 -33.75 -22.97 15.16
CA GLY A 14 -33.66 -22.59 16.56
C GLY A 14 -32.74 -21.40 16.69
N VAL A 15 -33.30 -20.23 17.04
CA VAL A 15 -32.52 -19.03 17.37
C VAL A 15 -31.73 -19.30 18.66
N ILE A 16 -30.46 -19.64 18.54
CA ILE A 16 -29.52 -19.56 19.67
C ILE A 16 -29.05 -18.12 19.74
N VAL A 17 -29.64 -17.35 20.65
CA VAL A 17 -29.11 -16.03 21.03
C VAL A 17 -27.85 -16.29 21.86
N THR A 18 -26.70 -16.35 21.21
CA THR A 18 -25.42 -16.19 21.91
C THR A 18 -25.27 -14.70 22.21
N ALA A 19 -25.33 -14.34 23.47
CA ALA A 19 -24.97 -13.01 23.95
C ALA A 19 -23.46 -12.84 23.72
N SER A 20 -23.09 -12.29 22.56
CA SER A 20 -21.79 -11.68 22.36
C SER A 20 -21.70 -10.49 23.32
N SER A 21 -20.79 -10.54 24.26
CA SER A 21 -20.38 -9.40 25.06
C SER A 21 -19.66 -8.41 24.15
N SER A 22 -20.43 -7.62 23.39
CA SER A 22 -19.92 -6.45 22.71
C SER A 22 -19.31 -5.56 23.79
N ALA A 23 -18.00 -5.30 23.71
CA ALA A 23 -17.37 -4.24 24.46
C ALA A 23 -18.15 -2.95 24.14
N VAL A 24 -18.96 -2.51 25.09
CA VAL A 24 -19.70 -1.26 24.97
C VAL A 24 -18.65 -0.16 25.08
N PHE A 25 -18.09 0.24 23.96
CA PHE A 25 -17.39 1.51 23.85
C PHE A 25 -18.40 2.58 24.25
N ALA A 26 -18.09 3.36 25.29
CA ALA A 26 -18.90 4.49 25.70
C ALA A 26 -19.11 5.39 24.48
N GLN A 27 -20.32 5.42 23.95
CA GLN A 27 -20.63 6.13 22.71
C GLN A 27 -20.46 7.64 22.92
N PRO A 28 -19.79 8.36 21.99
CA PRO A 28 -19.71 9.81 22.04
C PRO A 28 -21.12 10.41 22.08
N SER A 29 -21.31 11.44 22.87
CA SER A 29 -22.62 12.01 23.14
C SER A 29 -23.20 12.86 21.99
N ALA A 30 -22.37 13.28 21.03
CA ALA A 30 -22.81 14.02 19.84
C ALA A 30 -21.79 13.84 18.71
N LEU A 31 -22.25 13.36 17.55
CA LEU A 31 -21.55 13.44 16.27
C LEU A 31 -22.26 14.54 15.47
N ASP A 32 -21.92 15.79 15.73
CA ASP A 32 -22.48 16.92 14.97
C ASP A 32 -21.87 16.95 13.56
N ALA A 33 -22.64 17.39 12.56
CA ALA A 33 -22.13 17.56 11.20
C ALA A 33 -20.97 18.54 11.17
N LEU A 34 -19.94 18.21 10.37
CA LEU A 34 -18.84 19.15 10.10
C LEU A 34 -19.37 20.33 9.26
N PRO A 35 -18.82 21.54 9.47
CA PRO A 35 -19.24 22.73 8.69
C PRO A 35 -18.83 22.64 7.22
N GLU A 36 -17.86 21.81 6.89
CA GLU A 36 -17.35 21.60 5.54
C GLU A 36 -16.77 20.17 5.44
N PHE A 37 -17.00 19.53 4.29
CA PHE A 37 -16.45 18.21 3.97
C PHE A 37 -15.42 18.30 2.85
N ARG A 38 -14.45 17.40 2.86
CA ARG A 38 -13.45 17.27 1.80
C ARG A 38 -14.15 17.00 0.45
N PRO A 39 -13.89 17.82 -0.60
CA PRO A 39 -14.35 17.53 -1.95
C PRO A 39 -13.67 16.28 -2.51
N ILE A 40 -14.35 15.57 -3.39
CA ILE A 40 -13.76 14.48 -4.17
C ILE A 40 -12.67 15.04 -5.09
N GLY A 41 -11.55 14.30 -5.22
CA GLY A 41 -10.43 14.67 -6.08
C GLY A 41 -9.59 15.85 -5.56
N GLY A 42 -9.73 16.25 -4.30
CA GLY A 42 -8.82 17.18 -3.61
C GLY A 42 -8.93 18.66 -3.99
N THR A 43 -9.73 19.03 -5.01
CA THR A 43 -9.89 20.44 -5.45
C THR A 43 -10.43 21.32 -4.33
N GLY A 44 -9.79 22.49 -4.13
CA GLY A 44 -10.20 23.45 -3.08
C GLY A 44 -9.70 23.08 -1.69
N ASN A 45 -8.76 22.17 -1.59
CA ASN A 45 -8.05 21.90 -0.34
C ASN A 45 -7.25 23.15 0.09
N ASN A 46 -6.49 23.75 -0.81
CA ASN A 46 -5.72 24.95 -0.53
C ASN A 46 -6.43 26.22 -1.05
N LEU A 47 -7.22 26.86 -0.19
CA LEU A 47 -7.97 28.07 -0.54
C LEU A 47 -7.09 29.30 -0.76
N GLN A 48 -5.89 29.37 -0.16
CA GLN A 48 -4.98 30.50 -0.29
C GLN A 48 -4.11 30.39 -1.54
N ASN A 49 -3.78 29.16 -1.94
CA ASN A 49 -2.93 28.90 -3.10
C ASN A 49 -3.42 27.64 -3.85
N PRO A 50 -4.52 27.71 -4.60
CA PRO A 50 -5.12 26.56 -5.28
C PRO A 50 -4.19 25.84 -6.28
N LYS A 51 -3.07 26.46 -6.67
CA LYS A 51 -2.05 25.81 -7.51
C LYS A 51 -1.24 24.74 -6.77
N LEU A 52 -1.34 24.70 -5.45
CA LEU A 52 -0.73 23.69 -4.60
C LEU A 52 -1.72 22.58 -4.19
N ASP A 53 -2.94 22.58 -4.74
CA ASP A 53 -3.83 21.42 -4.58
C ASP A 53 -3.20 20.20 -5.24
N ALA A 54 -3.11 19.09 -4.50
CA ALA A 54 -2.65 17.81 -5.01
C ALA A 54 -3.83 17.07 -5.67
N ILE A 55 -4.17 17.48 -6.87
CA ILE A 55 -5.33 16.99 -7.63
C ILE A 55 -4.91 16.11 -8.82
N PRO A 56 -5.79 15.22 -9.29
CA PRO A 56 -5.54 14.43 -10.50
C PRO A 56 -5.14 15.33 -11.69
N GLY A 57 -4.11 14.92 -12.40
CA GLY A 57 -3.57 15.67 -13.55
C GLY A 57 -2.46 16.67 -13.21
N ASN A 58 -2.14 16.87 -11.94
CA ASN A 58 -1.00 17.70 -11.56
C ASN A 58 0.31 16.93 -11.64
N ALA A 59 1.38 17.65 -12.00
CA ALA A 59 2.73 17.10 -12.03
C ALA A 59 3.24 16.83 -10.61
N GLU A 60 3.95 15.73 -10.45
CA GLU A 60 4.67 15.40 -9.23
C GLU A 60 5.82 16.39 -8.96
N LEU A 61 6.29 16.37 -7.74
CA LEU A 61 7.40 17.20 -7.30
C LEU A 61 8.75 16.46 -7.45
N ASN A 62 9.84 17.16 -7.20
CA ASN A 62 11.19 16.58 -7.18
C ASN A 62 11.96 17.11 -5.97
N LEU A 63 12.64 16.24 -5.27
CA LEU A 63 13.57 16.58 -4.20
C LEU A 63 14.94 16.93 -4.75
N ALA A 64 15.40 16.17 -5.75
CA ALA A 64 16.65 16.41 -6.48
C ALA A 64 16.37 16.90 -7.90
N PRO A 65 17.32 17.64 -8.53
CA PRO A 65 17.21 17.97 -9.93
C PRO A 65 17.11 16.72 -10.80
N LEU A 66 16.19 16.74 -11.77
CA LEU A 66 16.06 15.65 -12.75
C LEU A 66 17.36 15.43 -13.53
N ASN A 67 17.72 14.18 -13.73
CA ASN A 67 19.00 13.78 -14.30
C ASN A 67 18.88 13.08 -15.67
N PHE A 68 18.00 13.59 -16.54
CA PHE A 68 17.77 12.98 -17.86
C PHE A 68 19.04 12.86 -18.69
N ALA A 69 19.96 13.81 -18.61
CA ALA A 69 21.22 13.77 -19.38
C ALA A 69 22.13 12.58 -19.02
N ALA A 70 22.06 12.12 -17.76
CA ALA A 70 22.80 10.93 -17.34
C ALA A 70 21.96 9.65 -17.44
N ARG A 71 20.63 9.77 -17.50
CA ARG A 71 19.70 8.65 -17.54
C ARG A 71 19.25 8.27 -18.96
N THR A 72 19.35 9.20 -19.92
CA THR A 72 18.98 8.95 -21.31
C THR A 72 20.12 9.38 -22.23
N ARG A 73 20.69 8.45 -22.97
CA ARG A 73 21.65 8.72 -24.04
C ARG A 73 21.03 8.35 -25.37
N ASP A 74 21.02 9.29 -26.32
CA ASP A 74 20.46 9.07 -27.67
C ASP A 74 18.98 8.61 -27.66
N GLY A 75 18.19 9.06 -26.66
CA GLY A 75 16.79 8.66 -26.47
C GLY A 75 16.62 7.28 -25.81
N LEU A 76 17.71 6.61 -25.46
CA LEU A 76 17.71 5.34 -24.73
C LEU A 76 18.00 5.55 -23.25
N ILE A 77 17.41 4.72 -22.41
CA ILE A 77 17.68 4.72 -20.97
C ILE A 77 19.09 4.13 -20.76
N SER A 78 19.94 4.88 -20.03
CA SER A 78 21.34 4.52 -19.80
C SER A 78 21.55 3.89 -18.42
N GLY A 79 22.53 3.00 -18.34
CA GLY A 79 22.93 2.30 -17.13
C GLY A 79 23.10 0.80 -17.38
N PRO A 80 23.46 0.01 -16.36
CA PRO A 80 23.43 -1.44 -16.45
C PRO A 80 22.01 -1.93 -16.77
N ASN A 81 21.91 -3.06 -17.47
CA ASN A 81 20.60 -3.62 -17.83
C ASN A 81 19.79 -3.95 -16.56
N PRO A 82 18.56 -3.42 -16.40
CA PRO A 82 17.77 -3.61 -15.18
C PRO A 82 17.49 -5.08 -14.85
N ARG A 83 17.24 -5.93 -15.88
CA ARG A 83 17.05 -7.36 -15.68
C ARG A 83 18.32 -8.05 -15.15
N VAL A 84 19.50 -7.60 -15.60
CA VAL A 84 20.76 -8.13 -15.08
C VAL A 84 20.98 -7.69 -13.63
N ILE A 85 20.63 -6.45 -13.29
CA ILE A 85 20.66 -5.97 -11.89
C ILE A 85 19.72 -6.82 -11.03
N SER A 86 18.48 -7.01 -11.46
CA SER A 86 17.50 -7.85 -10.76
C SER A 86 18.04 -9.27 -10.53
N ASN A 87 18.62 -9.91 -11.55
CA ASN A 87 19.15 -11.27 -11.41
C ASN A 87 20.36 -11.36 -10.48
N VAL A 88 21.28 -10.40 -10.56
CA VAL A 88 22.54 -10.44 -9.81
C VAL A 88 22.34 -9.98 -8.36
N ILE A 89 21.63 -8.88 -8.16
CA ILE A 89 21.46 -8.28 -6.83
C ILE A 89 20.19 -8.83 -6.16
N ALA A 90 19.01 -8.64 -6.76
CA ALA A 90 17.75 -9.00 -6.13
C ALA A 90 17.44 -10.51 -6.15
N GLY A 91 18.17 -11.27 -6.96
CA GLY A 91 18.05 -12.73 -7.05
C GLY A 91 18.97 -13.52 -6.13
N GLY A 92 19.57 -12.89 -5.13
CA GLY A 92 20.52 -13.54 -4.21
C GLY A 92 19.95 -14.74 -3.45
N THR A 93 20.81 -15.40 -2.68
CA THR A 93 20.45 -16.63 -1.95
C THR A 93 19.48 -16.43 -0.80
N SER A 94 19.34 -15.19 -0.31
CA SER A 94 18.42 -14.82 0.77
C SER A 94 17.03 -14.42 0.27
N ALA A 95 16.81 -14.38 -1.05
CA ALA A 95 15.53 -13.98 -1.61
C ALA A 95 14.37 -14.83 -1.08
N GLY A 96 13.51 -14.24 -0.28
CA GLY A 96 12.31 -14.87 0.26
C GLY A 96 12.52 -15.71 1.52
N GLY A 97 13.51 -15.41 2.36
CA GLY A 97 13.80 -16.22 3.53
C GLY A 97 14.17 -15.49 4.82
N GLU A 98 14.23 -14.17 4.80
CA GLU A 98 14.57 -13.37 5.97
C GLU A 98 13.39 -12.53 6.44
N ASP A 99 13.10 -12.58 7.74
CA ASP A 99 12.07 -11.72 8.33
C ASP A 99 12.55 -10.28 8.44
N SER A 100 11.67 -9.33 8.19
CA SER A 100 11.91 -7.90 8.42
C SER A 100 12.05 -7.62 9.91
N GLU A 101 13.05 -6.84 10.32
CA GLU A 101 13.33 -6.51 11.70
C GLU A 101 13.16 -5.01 11.97
N THR A 102 12.50 -4.69 13.09
CA THR A 102 12.47 -3.36 13.68
C THR A 102 12.98 -3.45 15.11
N ASP A 103 14.25 -3.14 15.36
CA ASP A 103 14.94 -3.42 16.62
C ASP A 103 14.89 -4.93 16.95
N ASP A 104 14.23 -5.33 18.04
CA ASP A 104 14.05 -6.73 18.45
C ASP A 104 12.67 -7.29 18.03
N GLN A 105 11.96 -6.64 17.11
CA GLN A 105 10.62 -6.99 16.67
C GLN A 105 10.59 -7.26 15.16
N VAL A 106 9.72 -8.18 14.75
CA VAL A 106 9.52 -8.52 13.34
C VAL A 106 8.26 -7.82 12.84
N ALA A 107 8.35 -7.12 11.71
CA ALA A 107 7.20 -6.53 11.06
C ALA A 107 6.30 -7.63 10.48
N SER A 108 4.97 -7.47 10.60
CA SER A 108 4.01 -8.36 9.95
C SER A 108 3.80 -7.97 8.49
N ALA A 109 3.17 -8.85 7.71
CA ALA A 109 2.77 -8.58 6.34
C ALA A 109 1.85 -7.35 6.20
N TRP A 110 1.21 -6.88 7.28
CA TRP A 110 0.50 -5.60 7.29
C TRP A 110 1.38 -4.43 6.84
N LEU A 111 2.71 -4.53 6.97
CA LEU A 111 3.62 -3.46 6.56
C LEU A 111 3.49 -3.20 5.05
N TYR A 112 3.64 -4.22 4.20
CA TYR A 112 3.55 -4.04 2.75
C TYR A 112 2.11 -3.99 2.24
N VAL A 113 1.18 -4.76 2.83
CA VAL A 113 -0.22 -4.77 2.39
C VAL A 113 -0.88 -3.41 2.62
N PHE A 114 -0.74 -2.86 3.83
CA PHE A 114 -1.26 -1.53 4.13
C PHE A 114 -0.47 -0.44 3.41
N GLY A 115 0.84 -0.66 3.21
CA GLY A 115 1.70 0.22 2.40
C GLY A 115 1.18 0.36 0.97
N GLN A 116 0.83 -0.74 0.30
CA GLN A 116 0.23 -0.73 -1.02
C GLN A 116 -1.14 -0.03 -1.03
N PHE A 117 -1.98 -0.26 -0.02
CA PHE A 117 -3.26 0.43 0.11
C PHE A 117 -3.09 1.95 0.27
N VAL A 118 -2.05 2.40 0.98
CA VAL A 118 -1.72 3.83 1.13
C VAL A 118 -1.13 4.39 -0.17
N ASP A 119 -0.28 3.64 -0.87
CA ASP A 119 0.31 4.04 -2.15
C ASP A 119 -0.76 4.33 -3.19
N HIS A 120 -1.76 3.45 -3.31
CA HIS A 120 -2.86 3.60 -4.24
C HIS A 120 -3.76 4.81 -3.97
N ASP A 121 -3.76 5.34 -2.76
CA ASP A 121 -4.43 6.60 -2.41
C ASP A 121 -3.65 7.85 -2.85
N LEU A 122 -2.33 7.72 -2.99
CA LEU A 122 -1.44 8.87 -3.18
C LEU A 122 -0.96 9.05 -4.60
N ASP A 123 -0.86 7.95 -5.36
CA ASP A 123 -0.07 7.90 -6.57
C ASP A 123 -0.62 6.90 -7.60
N LEU A 124 -0.76 7.37 -8.82
CA LEU A 124 -0.99 6.55 -10.01
C LEU A 124 -0.43 7.25 -11.24
N GLU A 125 0.60 6.66 -11.80
CA GLU A 125 1.21 7.11 -13.04
C GLU A 125 0.40 6.63 -14.25
N SER A 126 0.34 7.44 -15.28
CA SER A 126 -0.28 7.05 -16.56
C SER A 126 0.78 6.57 -17.53
N THR A 127 0.65 5.34 -18.01
CA THR A 127 1.56 4.70 -18.97
C THR A 127 0.86 4.38 -20.29
N PRO A 128 0.45 5.39 -21.12
CA PRO A 128 -0.27 5.14 -22.34
C PRO A 128 0.51 4.25 -23.30
N LEU A 129 -0.13 3.23 -23.86
CA LEU A 129 0.48 2.33 -24.86
C LEU A 129 0.94 3.06 -26.12
N SER A 130 0.42 4.28 -26.38
CA SER A 130 0.85 5.15 -27.46
C SER A 130 2.20 5.83 -27.21
N ASN A 131 2.68 5.83 -25.96
CA ASN A 131 3.97 6.41 -25.62
C ASN A 131 5.12 5.54 -26.13
N PRO A 132 6.32 6.11 -26.35
CA PRO A 132 7.49 5.33 -26.77
C PRO A 132 7.78 4.15 -25.84
N ALA A 133 8.04 2.98 -26.43
CA ALA A 133 8.47 1.81 -25.68
C ALA A 133 9.87 2.02 -25.08
N ILE A 134 10.03 1.52 -23.86
CA ILE A 134 11.30 1.48 -23.11
C ILE A 134 11.58 0.07 -22.60
N ASN A 135 11.28 -0.92 -23.43
CA ASN A 135 11.38 -2.34 -23.10
C ASN A 135 12.78 -2.71 -22.56
N ILE A 136 12.78 -3.65 -21.62
CA ILE A 136 14.05 -4.18 -21.06
C ILE A 136 14.37 -5.47 -21.81
N THR A 137 15.51 -5.51 -22.48
CA THR A 137 15.94 -6.72 -23.21
C THR A 137 16.51 -7.75 -22.25
N VAL A 138 16.05 -9.00 -22.36
CA VAL A 138 16.58 -10.14 -21.61
C VAL A 138 17.94 -10.57 -22.20
N ALA A 139 18.96 -10.59 -21.37
CA ALA A 139 20.32 -10.96 -21.78
C ALA A 139 20.47 -12.48 -21.99
N ALA A 140 21.52 -12.86 -22.73
CA ALA A 140 21.90 -14.27 -22.84
C ALA A 140 22.30 -14.84 -21.48
N GLY A 141 21.84 -16.05 -21.16
CA GLY A 141 22.10 -16.71 -19.86
C GLY A 141 21.16 -16.31 -18.73
N ASP A 142 20.05 -15.60 -19.05
CA ASP A 142 19.01 -15.35 -18.05
C ASP A 142 18.46 -16.66 -17.49
N PRO A 143 18.28 -16.76 -16.15
CA PRO A 143 17.88 -18.02 -15.52
C PRO A 143 16.41 -18.41 -15.74
N ALA A 144 15.53 -17.45 -16.10
CA ALA A 144 14.09 -17.66 -16.19
C ALA A 144 13.49 -17.35 -17.57
N PHE A 145 13.99 -16.33 -18.25
CA PHE A 145 13.38 -15.83 -19.50
C PHE A 145 14.25 -16.15 -20.72
N PRO A 146 13.64 -16.34 -21.90
CA PRO A 146 14.38 -16.58 -23.14
C PRO A 146 15.29 -15.40 -23.50
N ALA A 147 16.53 -15.69 -23.92
CA ALA A 147 17.45 -14.66 -24.39
C ALA A 147 16.87 -13.89 -25.58
N GLY A 148 16.90 -12.57 -25.52
CA GLY A 148 16.39 -11.67 -26.54
C GLY A 148 14.88 -11.40 -26.46
N SER A 149 14.15 -12.01 -25.52
CA SER A 149 12.80 -11.57 -25.17
C SER A 149 12.84 -10.20 -24.49
N MET A 150 11.68 -9.59 -24.27
CA MET A 150 11.60 -8.23 -23.74
C MET A 150 10.55 -8.16 -22.65
N ILE A 151 10.91 -7.61 -21.51
CA ILE A 151 9.97 -7.14 -20.52
C ILE A 151 9.37 -5.84 -21.06
N ALA A 152 8.07 -5.86 -21.34
CA ALA A 152 7.38 -4.77 -22.02
C ALA A 152 7.18 -3.58 -21.08
N MET A 153 7.51 -2.37 -21.55
CA MET A 153 7.35 -1.13 -20.80
C MET A 153 7.17 0.07 -21.73
N THR A 154 6.29 1.00 -21.36
CA THR A 154 6.14 2.29 -22.04
C THR A 154 6.52 3.44 -21.11
N ARG A 155 6.86 4.58 -21.72
CA ARG A 155 7.12 5.82 -20.96
C ARG A 155 5.87 6.34 -20.29
N ASP A 156 6.06 6.97 -19.14
CA ASP A 156 5.00 7.69 -18.46
C ASP A 156 4.55 8.93 -19.21
N ALA A 157 3.29 9.32 -18.97
CA ALA A 157 2.79 10.62 -19.35
C ALA A 157 3.49 11.72 -18.53
N ARG A 158 3.86 12.81 -19.23
CA ARG A 158 4.62 13.91 -18.62
C ARG A 158 3.91 15.23 -18.82
N ASP A 159 4.02 16.08 -17.84
CA ASP A 159 3.70 17.49 -17.99
C ASP A 159 4.69 18.13 -18.99
N PRO A 160 4.20 18.74 -20.08
CA PRO A 160 5.08 19.27 -21.13
C PRO A 160 5.91 20.49 -20.68
N SER A 161 5.55 21.13 -19.58
CA SER A 161 6.23 22.32 -19.07
C SER A 161 7.35 21.99 -18.09
N THR A 162 7.17 20.97 -17.27
CA THR A 162 8.12 20.56 -16.23
C THR A 162 8.92 19.31 -16.60
N ASN A 163 8.39 18.52 -17.55
CA ASN A 163 8.90 17.21 -17.92
C ASN A 163 8.90 16.20 -16.76
N THR A 164 8.07 16.44 -15.75
CA THR A 164 7.80 15.52 -14.64
C THR A 164 6.61 14.63 -14.96
N ILE A 165 6.49 13.47 -14.32
CA ILE A 165 5.31 12.62 -14.45
C ILE A 165 4.09 13.31 -13.86
N VAL A 166 2.92 12.87 -14.32
CA VAL A 166 1.62 13.39 -13.91
C VAL A 166 0.93 12.37 -13.05
N ASN A 167 0.63 12.74 -11.81
CA ASN A 167 -0.20 11.91 -10.94
C ASN A 167 -1.66 11.96 -11.42
N THR A 168 -2.30 10.81 -11.59
CA THR A 168 -3.68 10.70 -12.09
C THR A 168 -4.71 10.52 -10.99
N VAL A 169 -4.28 10.44 -9.73
CA VAL A 169 -5.13 10.41 -8.52
C VAL A 169 -4.91 11.64 -7.64
N ALA A 170 -5.75 11.85 -6.64
CA ALA A 170 -5.55 12.91 -5.65
C ALA A 170 -4.38 12.53 -4.74
N GLY A 171 -3.36 13.39 -4.64
CA GLY A 171 -2.20 13.18 -3.77
C GLY A 171 -2.48 13.57 -2.32
N TYR A 172 -3.58 13.11 -1.74
CA TYR A 172 -3.96 13.28 -0.34
C TYR A 172 -4.32 11.94 0.28
N LEU A 173 -4.16 11.80 1.60
CA LEU A 173 -4.65 10.65 2.35
C LEU A 173 -6.17 10.79 2.58
N ASP A 174 -6.96 10.48 1.54
CA ASP A 174 -8.41 10.71 1.55
C ASP A 174 -9.27 9.50 1.13
N LEU A 175 -8.62 8.34 1.00
CA LEU A 175 -9.24 7.09 0.58
C LEU A 175 -9.81 7.17 -0.85
N SER A 176 -9.14 7.88 -1.75
CA SER A 176 -9.56 7.97 -3.16
C SER A 176 -9.61 6.60 -3.84
N GLN A 177 -8.76 5.65 -3.46
CA GLN A 177 -8.79 4.26 -3.94
C GLN A 177 -10.09 3.54 -3.56
N LEU A 178 -10.79 3.99 -2.52
CA LEU A 178 -12.10 3.48 -2.11
C LEU A 178 -13.25 4.33 -2.68
N TYR A 179 -13.14 5.66 -2.61
CA TYR A 179 -14.23 6.59 -2.93
C TYR A 179 -14.20 7.13 -4.35
N GLY A 180 -13.07 6.99 -5.06
CA GLY A 180 -12.84 7.54 -6.40
C GLY A 180 -12.40 9.00 -6.41
N ASP A 181 -11.70 9.40 -7.48
CA ASP A 181 -11.13 10.72 -7.70
C ASP A 181 -12.06 11.70 -8.43
N THR A 182 -13.21 11.25 -8.90
CA THR A 182 -14.19 12.10 -9.58
C THR A 182 -15.56 11.98 -8.96
N ALA A 183 -16.33 13.06 -9.02
CA ALA A 183 -17.70 13.05 -8.53
C ALA A 183 -18.58 11.98 -9.22
N ALA A 184 -18.30 11.66 -10.49
CA ALA A 184 -19.03 10.65 -11.24
C ALA A 184 -18.73 9.24 -10.71
N VAL A 185 -17.46 8.92 -10.47
CA VAL A 185 -17.05 7.65 -9.86
C VAL A 185 -17.63 7.53 -8.46
N ALA A 186 -17.43 8.52 -7.60
CA ALA A 186 -17.95 8.53 -6.23
C ALA A 186 -19.48 8.32 -6.20
N ALA A 187 -20.24 8.98 -7.08
CA ALA A 187 -21.69 8.80 -7.18
C ALA A 187 -22.06 7.39 -7.66
N SER A 188 -21.26 6.76 -8.50
CA SER A 188 -21.51 5.39 -8.99
C SER A 188 -21.30 4.33 -7.92
N LEU A 189 -20.46 4.60 -6.91
CA LEU A 189 -20.07 3.67 -5.85
C LEU A 189 -21.01 3.65 -4.66
N ARG A 190 -21.93 4.61 -4.53
CA ARG A 190 -22.81 4.74 -3.35
C ARG A 190 -24.28 4.52 -3.65
N ASN A 191 -25.03 4.20 -2.61
CA ASN A 191 -26.48 4.13 -2.60
C ASN A 191 -27.09 5.48 -2.15
N PRO A 192 -28.42 5.70 -2.42
CA PRO A 192 -29.09 6.92 -1.98
C PRO A 192 -29.17 7.13 -0.46
N ASP A 193 -29.00 6.08 0.35
CA ASP A 193 -28.96 6.13 1.81
C ASP A 193 -27.57 6.46 2.38
N GLY A 194 -26.60 6.70 1.54
CA GLY A 194 -25.23 7.04 1.90
C GLY A 194 -24.28 5.86 2.03
N THR A 195 -24.75 4.61 2.01
CA THR A 195 -23.88 3.43 2.06
C THR A 195 -23.08 3.27 0.78
N LEU A 196 -21.88 2.72 0.86
CA LEU A 196 -21.17 2.20 -0.30
C LEU A 196 -21.85 0.92 -0.79
N LYS A 197 -21.88 0.73 -2.11
CA LYS A 197 -22.48 -0.44 -2.74
C LYS A 197 -21.68 -1.69 -2.44
N THR A 198 -22.40 -2.77 -2.16
CA THR A 198 -21.86 -4.09 -1.87
C THR A 198 -22.30 -5.12 -2.90
N ALA A 199 -21.63 -6.26 -2.94
CA ALA A 199 -22.11 -7.47 -3.58
C ALA A 199 -23.45 -7.92 -2.94
N PRO A 200 -24.18 -8.88 -3.54
CA PRO A 200 -25.47 -9.34 -3.02
C PRO A 200 -25.41 -9.94 -1.60
N ASN A 201 -24.26 -10.40 -1.15
CA ASN A 201 -24.04 -10.84 0.24
C ASN A 201 -24.07 -9.69 1.27
N GLY A 202 -23.97 -8.43 0.83
CA GLY A 202 -23.99 -7.24 1.68
C GLY A 202 -22.64 -6.92 2.33
N GLU A 203 -21.59 -7.67 2.05
CA GLU A 203 -20.31 -7.64 2.77
C GLU A 203 -19.13 -7.31 1.88
N ASP A 204 -19.14 -7.73 0.60
CA ASP A 204 -18.00 -7.60 -0.31
C ASP A 204 -18.20 -6.54 -1.36
N LEU A 205 -17.14 -6.18 -2.10
CA LEU A 205 -17.23 -5.30 -3.26
C LEU A 205 -18.01 -5.97 -4.38
N GLN A 206 -18.75 -5.15 -5.15
CA GLN A 206 -19.40 -5.63 -6.36
C GLN A 206 -18.36 -6.07 -7.38
N VAL A 207 -18.65 -7.17 -8.10
CA VAL A 207 -17.85 -7.64 -9.23
C VAL A 207 -18.63 -7.41 -10.52
N LEU A 208 -17.97 -6.86 -11.53
CA LEU A 208 -18.50 -6.71 -12.88
C LEU A 208 -17.41 -7.07 -13.89
N ASN A 209 -17.70 -8.01 -14.79
CA ASN A 209 -16.74 -8.52 -15.78
C ASN A 209 -15.41 -8.98 -15.14
N ASP A 210 -15.50 -9.75 -14.08
CA ASP A 210 -14.39 -10.31 -13.31
C ASP A 210 -13.49 -9.25 -12.64
N ALA A 211 -13.97 -8.02 -12.46
CA ALA A 211 -13.26 -6.95 -11.76
C ALA A 211 -14.09 -6.38 -10.60
N PHE A 212 -13.44 -6.07 -9.49
CA PHE A 212 -14.06 -5.33 -8.39
C PHE A 212 -14.38 -3.89 -8.80
N ILE A 213 -15.52 -3.39 -8.33
CA ILE A 213 -15.95 -2.01 -8.54
C ILE A 213 -15.66 -1.19 -7.29
N THR A 214 -14.68 -0.31 -7.40
CA THR A 214 -14.22 0.58 -6.36
C THR A 214 -13.60 1.86 -6.96
N GLY A 215 -12.99 2.71 -6.16
CA GLY A 215 -12.37 3.95 -6.61
C GLY A 215 -11.15 3.75 -7.50
N ASP A 216 -10.38 2.68 -7.29
CA ASP A 216 -9.17 2.35 -8.05
C ASP A 216 -9.22 0.91 -8.58
N ALA A 217 -8.94 0.75 -9.88
CA ALA A 217 -8.97 -0.56 -10.54
C ALA A 217 -7.84 -1.51 -10.08
N ARG A 218 -6.78 -1.00 -9.44
CA ARG A 218 -5.69 -1.81 -8.92
C ARG A 218 -6.08 -2.67 -7.71
N VAL A 219 -7.26 -2.48 -7.12
CA VAL A 219 -7.77 -3.23 -5.96
C VAL A 219 -7.64 -4.75 -6.09
N MET A 220 -7.67 -5.27 -7.32
CA MET A 220 -7.61 -6.70 -7.60
C MET A 220 -6.19 -7.23 -7.89
N GLU A 221 -5.16 -6.42 -7.72
CA GLU A 221 -3.78 -6.87 -7.97
C GLU A 221 -3.41 -8.08 -7.11
N ASN A 222 -3.87 -8.08 -5.87
CA ASN A 222 -3.78 -9.26 -4.99
C ASN A 222 -4.94 -9.32 -3.99
N PRO A 223 -5.23 -10.49 -3.40
CA PRO A 223 -6.38 -10.67 -2.52
C PRO A 223 -6.26 -9.92 -1.18
N GLU A 224 -5.04 -9.69 -0.69
CA GLU A 224 -4.81 -8.95 0.55
C GLU A 224 -5.17 -7.48 0.40
N LEU A 225 -4.80 -6.86 -0.73
CA LEU A 225 -5.21 -5.50 -1.08
C LEU A 225 -6.73 -5.40 -1.22
N SER A 226 -7.35 -6.39 -1.87
CA SER A 226 -8.82 -6.48 -1.98
C SER A 226 -9.46 -6.55 -0.60
N ALA A 227 -8.91 -7.39 0.31
CA ALA A 227 -9.41 -7.54 1.66
C ALA A 227 -9.36 -6.24 2.47
N VAL A 228 -8.26 -5.48 2.38
CA VAL A 228 -8.16 -4.17 3.06
C VAL A 228 -9.14 -3.15 2.48
N THR A 229 -9.33 -3.14 1.17
CA THR A 229 -10.30 -2.23 0.52
C THR A 229 -11.73 -2.56 0.96
N ILE A 230 -12.09 -3.84 1.01
CA ILE A 230 -13.39 -4.31 1.52
C ILE A 230 -13.54 -3.95 3.01
N LEU A 231 -12.49 -4.10 3.82
CA LEU A 231 -12.51 -3.71 5.22
C LEU A 231 -12.88 -2.23 5.42
N PHE A 232 -12.27 -1.33 4.67
CA PHE A 232 -12.58 0.10 4.75
C PHE A 232 -13.93 0.47 4.14
N MET A 233 -14.43 -0.29 3.15
CA MET A 233 -15.82 -0.18 2.67
C MET A 233 -16.81 -0.56 3.79
N ARG A 234 -16.57 -1.67 4.50
CA ARG A 234 -17.39 -2.10 5.64
C ARG A 234 -17.35 -1.09 6.78
N GLU A 235 -16.19 -0.47 7.03
CA GLU A 235 -16.02 0.58 8.04
C GLU A 235 -16.88 1.81 7.71
N HIS A 236 -16.87 2.27 6.45
CA HIS A 236 -17.77 3.34 6.02
C HIS A 236 -19.24 2.98 6.27
N ASN A 237 -19.68 1.78 5.86
CA ASN A 237 -21.05 1.33 6.03
C ASN A 237 -21.43 1.14 7.51
N TYR A 238 -20.48 0.73 8.37
CA TYR A 238 -20.67 0.74 9.82
C TYR A 238 -20.96 2.15 10.33
N TRP A 239 -20.21 3.17 9.90
CA TRP A 239 -20.45 4.54 10.33
C TRP A 239 -21.79 5.08 9.84
N ILE A 240 -22.24 4.72 8.63
CA ILE A 240 -23.60 5.05 8.16
C ILE A 240 -24.65 4.56 9.17
N GLN A 241 -24.57 3.31 9.61
CA GLN A 241 -25.52 2.75 10.58
C GLN A 241 -25.47 3.48 11.93
N GLN A 242 -24.27 3.80 12.42
CA GLN A 242 -24.10 4.53 13.68
C GLN A 242 -24.64 5.95 13.60
N LEU A 243 -24.41 6.64 12.49
CA LEU A 243 -24.88 8.00 12.25
C LEU A 243 -26.40 8.04 12.07
N GLN A 244 -26.97 7.14 11.28
CA GLN A 244 -28.41 7.05 11.08
C GLN A 244 -29.19 6.81 12.40
N ALA A 245 -28.65 5.96 13.27
CA ALA A 245 -29.24 5.70 14.58
C ALA A 245 -29.25 6.95 15.49
N ARG A 246 -28.27 7.85 15.35
CA ARG A 246 -28.14 9.08 16.14
C ARG A 246 -28.84 10.28 15.51
N HIS A 247 -28.85 10.32 14.19
CA HIS A 247 -29.40 11.40 13.38
C HIS A 247 -30.47 10.87 12.39
N PRO A 248 -31.60 10.38 12.87
CA PRO A 248 -32.61 9.77 12.00
C PRO A 248 -33.22 10.75 10.99
N GLY A 249 -32.92 12.04 11.10
CA GLY A 249 -33.37 13.08 10.18
C GLY A 249 -32.34 13.46 9.10
N TRP A 250 -31.12 12.90 9.15
CA TRP A 250 -30.10 13.14 8.12
C TRP A 250 -30.46 12.41 6.83
N ASP A 251 -30.19 13.06 5.71
CA ASP A 251 -30.31 12.41 4.40
C ASP A 251 -29.04 11.60 4.06
N GLY A 252 -29.08 10.90 2.92
CA GLY A 252 -27.96 10.04 2.52
C GLY A 252 -26.68 10.81 2.18
N ASP A 253 -26.77 12.08 1.79
CA ASP A 253 -25.59 12.91 1.52
C ASP A 253 -24.92 13.36 2.84
N GLU A 254 -25.70 13.75 3.83
CA GLU A 254 -25.21 14.09 5.17
C GLU A 254 -24.54 12.87 5.83
N LEU A 255 -25.19 11.71 5.76
CA LEU A 255 -24.67 10.44 6.28
C LEU A 255 -23.37 10.05 5.59
N TYR A 256 -23.35 10.03 4.24
CA TYR A 256 -22.17 9.68 3.44
C TYR A 256 -20.96 10.56 3.74
N ASN A 257 -21.16 11.88 3.73
CA ASN A 257 -20.06 12.81 3.93
C ASN A 257 -19.47 12.70 5.34
N MET A 258 -20.32 12.52 6.35
CA MET A 258 -19.82 12.37 7.73
C MET A 258 -19.16 11.01 7.95
N ALA A 259 -19.71 9.92 7.42
CA ALA A 259 -19.08 8.60 7.47
C ALA A 259 -17.71 8.61 6.76
N LYS A 260 -17.64 9.19 5.55
CA LYS A 260 -16.38 9.40 4.83
C LYS A 260 -15.36 10.19 5.68
N ALA A 261 -15.79 11.29 6.31
CA ALA A 261 -14.90 12.11 7.12
C ALA A 261 -14.32 11.34 8.32
N ILE A 262 -15.13 10.52 8.99
CA ILE A 262 -14.68 9.72 10.14
C ILE A 262 -13.76 8.60 9.66
N THR A 263 -14.14 7.81 8.66
CA THR A 263 -13.34 6.71 8.12
C THR A 263 -11.98 7.21 7.61
N THR A 264 -11.95 8.34 6.89
CA THR A 264 -10.70 8.98 6.47
C THR A 264 -9.86 9.43 7.66
N ALA A 265 -10.48 9.97 8.70
CA ALA A 265 -9.77 10.39 9.91
C ALA A 265 -9.15 9.21 10.68
N GLU A 266 -9.84 8.07 10.78
CA GLU A 266 -9.33 6.83 11.36
C GLU A 266 -8.17 6.28 10.52
N TYR A 267 -8.30 6.25 9.20
CA TYR A 267 -7.23 5.86 8.27
C TYR A 267 -5.98 6.73 8.46
N GLN A 268 -6.12 8.06 8.45
CA GLN A 268 -5.01 8.98 8.71
C GLN A 268 -4.38 8.74 10.07
N ASN A 269 -5.19 8.52 11.12
CA ASN A 269 -4.69 8.24 12.46
C ASN A 269 -3.84 6.96 12.50
N ILE A 270 -4.28 5.89 11.85
CA ILE A 270 -3.56 4.61 11.74
C ILE A 270 -2.21 4.81 11.04
N ILE A 271 -2.20 5.53 9.92
CA ILE A 271 -0.96 5.81 9.19
C ILE A 271 0.08 6.49 10.10
N TYR A 272 -0.29 7.58 10.77
CA TYR A 272 0.68 8.36 11.54
C TYR A 272 1.06 7.76 12.88
N ASN A 273 0.21 6.93 13.49
CA ASN A 273 0.44 6.42 14.85
C ASN A 273 0.74 4.92 14.93
N GLU A 274 0.49 4.14 13.85
CA GLU A 274 0.79 2.71 13.83
C GLU A 274 1.73 2.32 12.69
N TYR A 275 1.39 2.65 11.44
CA TYR A 275 2.13 2.25 10.23
C TYR A 275 3.52 2.92 10.14
N LEU A 276 3.55 4.26 10.09
CA LEU A 276 4.79 5.01 9.96
C LEU A 276 5.81 4.75 11.07
N PRO A 277 5.42 4.63 12.36
CA PRO A 277 6.36 4.30 13.41
C PRO A 277 7.13 3.00 13.19
N VAL A 278 6.54 2.00 12.55
CA VAL A 278 7.22 0.75 12.16
C VAL A 278 8.12 0.99 10.96
N LEU A 279 7.60 1.60 9.90
CA LEU A 279 8.33 1.80 8.66
C LEU A 279 9.57 2.70 8.84
N ILE A 280 9.44 3.84 9.51
CA ILE A 280 10.52 4.84 9.62
C ILE A 280 11.19 4.92 11.00
N GLY A 281 10.88 3.99 11.90
CA GLY A 281 11.53 3.90 13.23
C GLY A 281 11.16 5.03 14.16
N GLY A 282 9.87 5.27 14.34
CA GLY A 282 9.31 6.25 15.26
C GLY A 282 8.32 7.21 14.62
N ALA A 283 7.58 7.91 15.47
CA ALA A 283 6.61 8.90 15.02
C ALA A 283 7.29 10.10 14.34
N LEU A 284 6.59 10.71 13.39
CA LEU A 284 6.95 12.04 12.91
C LEU A 284 6.89 13.05 14.08
N GLY A 285 7.61 14.16 13.93
CA GLY A 285 7.56 15.26 14.88
C GLY A 285 6.13 15.74 15.17
N PRO A 286 5.92 16.59 16.22
CA PRO A 286 4.60 17.11 16.54
C PRO A 286 3.93 17.79 15.34
N TYR A 287 2.63 17.58 15.19
CA TYR A 287 1.86 18.31 14.18
C TYR A 287 1.61 19.74 14.67
N HIS A 288 1.84 20.72 13.80
CA HIS A 288 1.75 22.15 14.13
C HIS A 288 0.58 22.87 13.45
N GLY A 289 -0.29 22.13 12.76
CA GLY A 289 -1.42 22.67 12.03
C GLY A 289 -1.17 22.77 10.52
N TYR A 290 -2.22 23.11 9.78
CA TYR A 290 -2.20 23.30 8.34
C TYR A 290 -1.36 24.51 7.93
N ASP A 291 -0.54 24.34 6.89
CA ASP A 291 0.22 25.42 6.26
C ASP A 291 -0.07 25.46 4.75
N ALA A 292 -0.78 26.48 4.32
CA ALA A 292 -1.15 26.70 2.91
C ALA A 292 0.05 26.92 1.96
N ARG A 293 1.27 27.04 2.48
CA ARG A 293 2.51 27.16 1.68
C ARG A 293 3.11 25.79 1.34
N VAL A 294 2.66 24.73 2.00
CA VAL A 294 3.13 23.36 1.76
C VAL A 294 2.33 22.76 0.62
N ASN A 295 3.04 22.21 -0.35
CA ASN A 295 2.46 21.38 -1.40
C ASN A 295 2.46 19.92 -0.92
N ALA A 296 1.29 19.31 -0.84
CA ALA A 296 1.13 17.91 -0.42
C ALA A 296 1.42 16.90 -1.54
N GLN A 297 1.48 17.35 -2.82
CA GLN A 297 1.71 16.48 -3.97
C GLN A 297 2.95 15.62 -3.75
N VAL A 298 2.87 14.36 -4.18
CA VAL A 298 3.97 13.38 -4.03
C VAL A 298 5.20 13.81 -4.82
N THR A 299 6.35 13.33 -4.38
CA THR A 299 7.62 13.53 -5.07
C THR A 299 7.97 12.29 -5.86
N GLN A 300 8.59 12.45 -7.04
CA GLN A 300 9.02 11.31 -7.87
C GLN A 300 9.99 10.38 -7.13
N GLU A 301 10.81 10.90 -6.21
CA GLU A 301 11.67 10.07 -5.38
C GLU A 301 10.88 9.22 -4.37
N PHE A 302 9.67 9.66 -4.00
CA PHE A 302 8.76 8.87 -3.19
C PHE A 302 8.05 7.83 -4.06
N SER A 303 7.32 8.24 -5.11
CA SER A 303 6.47 7.38 -5.94
C SER A 303 7.27 6.35 -6.76
N ALA A 304 8.38 6.76 -7.39
CA ALA A 304 9.14 5.90 -8.28
C ALA A 304 10.33 5.18 -7.61
N ALA A 305 10.58 5.37 -6.31
CA ALA A 305 11.65 4.68 -5.59
C ALA A 305 11.31 4.37 -4.13
N ALA A 306 11.25 5.38 -3.25
CA ALA A 306 11.31 5.12 -1.81
C ALA A 306 10.07 4.42 -1.24
N PHE A 307 8.88 4.63 -1.80
CA PHE A 307 7.67 3.97 -1.34
C PHE A 307 7.39 2.63 -2.03
N ARG A 308 8.25 2.25 -3.01
CA ARG A 308 8.25 0.91 -3.63
C ARG A 308 8.97 -0.14 -2.78
N VAL A 309 9.40 0.19 -1.57
CA VAL A 309 10.05 -0.76 -0.62
C VAL A 309 9.21 -2.02 -0.40
N GLY A 310 7.88 -1.91 -0.43
CA GLY A 310 6.97 -3.05 -0.32
C GLY A 310 7.26 -4.18 -1.32
N HIS A 311 7.86 -3.88 -2.49
CA HIS A 311 8.21 -4.91 -3.49
C HIS A 311 9.29 -5.89 -2.99
N SER A 312 10.12 -5.52 -2.02
CA SER A 312 11.05 -6.44 -1.36
C SER A 312 10.43 -7.18 -0.17
N GLU A 313 9.32 -6.66 0.38
CA GLU A 313 8.71 -7.14 1.62
C GLU A 313 7.67 -8.24 1.41
N VAL A 314 7.22 -8.47 0.18
CA VAL A 314 6.10 -9.36 -0.16
C VAL A 314 6.47 -10.82 0.04
N SER A 315 5.56 -11.59 0.68
CA SER A 315 5.60 -13.06 0.73
C SER A 315 5.18 -13.67 -0.60
N ASP A 316 5.72 -14.85 -0.95
CA ASP A 316 5.36 -15.55 -2.20
C ASP A 316 4.08 -16.40 -2.08
N THR A 317 3.49 -16.44 -0.89
CA THR A 317 2.28 -17.21 -0.57
C THR A 317 1.24 -16.30 0.08
N GLN A 318 0.00 -16.46 -0.35
CA GLN A 318 -1.17 -15.81 0.27
C GLN A 318 -1.90 -16.83 1.12
N GLU A 319 -2.17 -16.49 2.37
CA GLU A 319 -2.83 -17.40 3.31
C GLU A 319 -4.10 -16.79 3.92
N GLY A 320 -5.02 -17.68 4.33
CA GLY A 320 -6.15 -17.37 5.19
C GLY A 320 -6.11 -18.25 6.43
N VAL A 321 -6.41 -17.69 7.60
CA VAL A 321 -6.44 -18.43 8.87
C VAL A 321 -7.77 -18.26 9.61
N ASP A 322 -8.21 -19.32 10.31
CA ASP A 322 -9.38 -19.27 11.18
C ASP A 322 -9.09 -18.54 12.51
N ASN A 323 -10.10 -18.36 13.35
CA ASN A 323 -9.96 -17.73 14.67
C ASN A 323 -9.09 -18.52 15.68
N ASN A 324 -8.64 -19.73 15.33
CA ASN A 324 -7.72 -20.54 16.13
C ASN A 324 -6.29 -20.48 15.59
N GLY A 325 -6.07 -19.77 14.46
CA GLY A 325 -4.78 -19.68 13.79
C GLY A 325 -4.45 -20.89 12.91
N ASN A 326 -5.45 -21.70 12.51
CA ASN A 326 -5.23 -22.77 11.55
C ASN A 326 -5.39 -22.23 10.14
N THR A 327 -4.46 -22.56 9.24
CA THR A 327 -4.57 -22.24 7.82
C THR A 327 -5.80 -22.93 7.21
N VAL A 328 -6.69 -22.14 6.64
CA VAL A 328 -7.91 -22.58 5.93
C VAL A 328 -7.79 -22.39 4.42
N PHE A 329 -6.86 -21.54 4.00
CA PHE A 329 -6.57 -21.24 2.60
C PHE A 329 -5.06 -20.98 2.44
N SER A 330 -4.48 -21.42 1.33
CA SER A 330 -3.10 -21.11 0.95
C SER A 330 -2.95 -21.22 -0.56
N GLU A 331 -2.48 -20.17 -1.20
CA GLU A 331 -2.25 -20.11 -2.64
C GLU A 331 -0.94 -19.34 -2.92
N SER A 332 -0.26 -19.65 -4.02
CA SER A 332 0.91 -18.86 -4.42
C SER A 332 0.49 -17.47 -4.89
N LEU A 333 1.28 -16.45 -4.60
CA LEU A 333 1.04 -15.08 -5.04
C LEU A 333 0.83 -14.99 -6.57
N GLY A 334 1.60 -15.78 -7.35
CA GLY A 334 1.45 -15.79 -8.81
C GLY A 334 0.10 -16.32 -9.32
N GLN A 335 -0.58 -17.17 -8.56
CA GLN A 335 -1.94 -17.64 -8.88
C GLN A 335 -3.01 -16.66 -8.40
N ALA A 336 -2.73 -15.98 -7.29
CA ALA A 336 -3.65 -15.04 -6.66
C ALA A 336 -3.73 -13.68 -7.39
N PHE A 337 -2.72 -13.30 -8.17
CA PHE A 337 -2.71 -12.04 -8.90
C PHE A 337 -3.92 -11.91 -9.84
N PHE A 338 -4.62 -10.77 -9.75
CA PHE A 338 -5.77 -10.41 -10.57
C PHE A 338 -6.92 -11.43 -10.54
N ASN A 339 -6.98 -12.25 -9.49
CA ASN A 339 -8.00 -13.26 -9.29
C ASN A 339 -8.99 -12.85 -8.20
N THR A 340 -10.13 -12.27 -8.58
CA THR A 340 -11.18 -11.85 -7.62
C THR A 340 -11.80 -13.03 -6.88
N ALA A 341 -11.75 -14.24 -7.44
CA ALA A 341 -12.32 -15.44 -6.82
C ALA A 341 -11.51 -15.90 -5.60
N THR A 342 -10.24 -15.52 -5.48
CA THR A 342 -9.39 -15.89 -4.32
C THR A 342 -9.98 -15.40 -3.00
N VAL A 343 -10.68 -14.25 -2.99
CA VAL A 343 -11.35 -13.74 -1.79
C VAL A 343 -12.46 -14.71 -1.33
N ASP A 344 -13.26 -15.23 -2.26
CA ASP A 344 -14.32 -16.20 -1.94
C ASP A 344 -13.74 -17.55 -1.54
N GLU A 345 -12.66 -18.02 -2.22
CA GLU A 345 -11.96 -19.27 -1.93
C GLU A 345 -11.29 -19.26 -0.56
N ALA A 346 -10.83 -18.10 -0.11
CA ALA A 346 -10.23 -17.91 1.21
C ALA A 346 -11.24 -17.86 2.37
N ASP A 347 -12.51 -18.16 2.15
CA ASP A 347 -13.61 -18.00 3.12
C ASP A 347 -13.83 -16.51 3.49
N GLY A 348 -13.69 -15.65 2.49
CA GLY A 348 -13.85 -14.21 2.60
C GLY A 348 -12.63 -13.47 3.16
N ILE A 349 -12.76 -12.16 3.31
CA ILE A 349 -11.65 -11.31 3.77
C ILE A 349 -11.22 -11.59 5.22
N ASP A 350 -12.10 -12.12 6.03
CA ASP A 350 -11.88 -12.28 7.48
C ASP A 350 -10.68 -13.19 7.76
N ALA A 351 -10.55 -14.30 7.02
CA ALA A 351 -9.44 -15.23 7.14
C ALA A 351 -8.12 -14.62 6.60
N LEU A 352 -8.18 -13.87 5.49
CA LEU A 352 -7.03 -13.15 4.93
C LEU A 352 -6.50 -12.10 5.90
N LEU A 353 -7.36 -11.25 6.44
CA LEU A 353 -6.96 -10.18 7.38
C LEU A 353 -6.33 -10.72 8.67
N ARG A 354 -6.75 -11.91 9.13
CA ARG A 354 -6.11 -12.57 10.27
C ARG A 354 -4.72 -13.10 9.90
N ALA A 355 -4.57 -13.66 8.70
CA ALA A 355 -3.30 -14.21 8.23
C ALA A 355 -2.23 -13.11 8.09
N ILE A 356 -2.55 -11.98 7.47
CA ILE A 356 -1.65 -10.82 7.31
C ILE A 356 -1.00 -10.41 8.65
N GLY A 357 -1.73 -10.48 9.76
CA GLY A 357 -1.23 -10.12 11.09
C GLY A 357 -0.36 -11.19 11.77
N LEU A 358 -0.33 -12.40 11.23
CA LEU A 358 0.45 -13.54 11.74
C LEU A 358 1.66 -13.85 10.86
N ASP A 359 1.62 -13.47 9.59
CA ASP A 359 2.72 -13.62 8.65
C ASP A 359 3.77 -12.53 8.86
N SER A 360 5.04 -12.90 8.72
CA SER A 360 6.17 -11.97 8.78
C SER A 360 6.37 -11.34 7.42
N SER A 361 6.49 -10.02 7.36
CA SER A 361 7.04 -9.35 6.17
C SER A 361 8.43 -9.90 5.85
N GLN A 362 8.79 -10.02 4.58
CA GLN A 362 10.19 -10.20 4.20
C GLN A 362 11.01 -8.96 4.61
N ALA A 363 12.32 -9.10 4.71
CA ALA A 363 13.20 -7.97 5.01
C ALA A 363 13.12 -6.89 3.92
N THR A 364 13.14 -5.63 4.35
CA THR A 364 13.25 -4.49 3.42
C THR A 364 14.69 -4.35 2.95
N ASP A 365 15.10 -5.19 2.02
CA ASP A 365 16.46 -5.22 1.49
C ASP A 365 16.47 -5.34 -0.06
N VAL A 366 17.61 -5.63 -0.64
CA VAL A 366 17.74 -5.76 -2.10
C VAL A 366 17.10 -7.04 -2.65
N TYR A 367 16.83 -8.03 -1.81
CA TYR A 367 16.31 -9.32 -2.24
C TYR A 367 14.79 -9.28 -2.45
N THR A 368 14.31 -10.06 -3.41
CA THR A 368 12.89 -10.11 -3.75
C THR A 368 12.50 -11.53 -4.16
N VAL A 369 11.35 -11.98 -3.70
CA VAL A 369 10.83 -13.32 -4.00
C VAL A 369 10.79 -13.60 -5.50
N PRO A 370 11.11 -14.84 -5.92
CA PRO A 370 11.21 -15.18 -7.33
C PRO A 370 9.94 -14.92 -8.15
N VAL A 371 8.76 -15.02 -7.54
CA VAL A 371 7.48 -14.79 -8.24
C VAL A 371 7.35 -13.35 -8.76
N LEU A 372 7.87 -12.35 -8.04
CA LEU A 372 7.83 -10.95 -8.49
C LEU A 372 8.88 -10.62 -9.55
N ARG A 373 9.95 -11.42 -9.63
CA ARG A 373 11.04 -11.21 -10.59
C ARG A 373 10.93 -12.07 -11.85
N ASN A 374 10.18 -13.16 -11.80
CA ASN A 374 10.13 -14.17 -12.87
C ASN A 374 8.68 -14.58 -13.21
N LEU A 375 7.75 -13.64 -13.13
CA LEU A 375 6.35 -13.94 -13.44
C LEU A 375 6.16 -14.03 -14.95
N LEU A 376 5.55 -15.13 -15.38
CA LEU A 376 5.00 -15.30 -16.72
C LEU A 376 3.49 -15.09 -16.63
N SER A 377 3.03 -13.94 -17.10
CA SER A 377 1.60 -13.63 -17.08
C SER A 377 0.95 -13.98 -18.41
N ALA A 378 -0.21 -14.62 -18.36
CA ALA A 378 -1.03 -14.85 -19.53
C ALA A 378 -1.89 -13.61 -19.83
N GLY A 379 -1.30 -12.63 -20.54
CA GLY A 379 -2.09 -11.58 -21.20
C GLY A 379 -2.51 -10.38 -20.36
N LEU A 380 -1.74 -9.98 -19.35
CA LEU A 380 -1.97 -8.71 -18.63
C LEU A 380 -1.80 -7.49 -19.55
N VAL A 381 -0.96 -7.58 -20.58
CA VAL A 381 -0.74 -6.50 -21.55
C VAL A 381 -0.82 -7.05 -22.97
N GLY A 382 -2.03 -7.18 -23.51
CA GLY A 382 -2.21 -7.38 -24.97
C GLY A 382 -2.29 -8.80 -25.53
N GLY A 383 -2.53 -9.83 -24.70
CA GLY A 383 -2.97 -11.15 -25.18
C GLY A 383 -1.87 -12.14 -25.58
N GLY A 384 -0.66 -11.99 -25.05
CA GLY A 384 0.46 -12.94 -25.13
C GLY A 384 0.90 -13.44 -23.76
N THR A 385 2.00 -14.19 -23.68
CA THR A 385 2.74 -14.40 -22.45
C THR A 385 3.67 -13.22 -22.26
N ASP A 386 3.48 -12.44 -21.20
CA ASP A 386 4.35 -11.32 -20.85
C ASP A 386 5.35 -11.76 -19.79
N GLU A 387 6.63 -11.53 -20.03
CA GLU A 387 7.66 -11.63 -19.01
C GLU A 387 7.57 -10.39 -18.10
N ILE A 388 7.44 -10.61 -16.79
CA ILE A 388 7.37 -9.55 -15.79
C ILE A 388 8.48 -9.76 -14.77
N ASP A 389 9.28 -8.71 -14.58
CA ASP A 389 10.25 -8.57 -13.50
C ASP A 389 10.01 -7.20 -12.85
N LEU A 390 9.34 -7.21 -11.71
CA LEU A 390 8.92 -5.97 -11.05
C LEU A 390 10.12 -5.11 -10.64
N ILE A 391 11.20 -5.74 -10.17
CA ILE A 391 12.44 -5.01 -9.79
C ILE A 391 13.11 -4.39 -11.01
N ALA A 392 13.17 -5.10 -12.13
CA ALA A 392 13.71 -4.54 -13.36
C ALA A 392 12.85 -3.36 -13.87
N ILE A 393 11.51 -3.47 -13.73
CA ILE A 393 10.56 -2.42 -14.07
C ILE A 393 10.79 -1.19 -13.19
N ASP A 394 10.96 -1.34 -11.88
CA ASP A 394 11.23 -0.25 -10.93
C ASP A 394 12.51 0.52 -11.29
N ILE A 395 13.60 -0.21 -11.54
CA ILE A 395 14.87 0.40 -11.97
C ILE A 395 14.70 1.15 -13.31
N GLN A 396 13.98 0.56 -14.26
CA GLN A 396 13.74 1.20 -15.55
C GLN A 396 12.87 2.44 -15.41
N ARG A 397 11.86 2.39 -14.53
CA ARG A 397 10.92 3.48 -14.25
C ARG A 397 11.62 4.67 -13.62
N GLU A 398 12.39 4.50 -12.55
CA GLU A 398 13.13 5.61 -11.93
C GLU A 398 14.08 6.31 -12.91
N ARG A 399 14.66 5.55 -13.86
CA ARG A 399 15.50 6.11 -14.93
C ARG A 399 14.67 6.84 -15.98
N ASP A 400 13.51 6.30 -16.37
CA ASP A 400 12.58 6.96 -17.31
C ASP A 400 12.13 8.30 -16.76
N VAL A 401 11.68 8.36 -15.52
CA VAL A 401 11.22 9.62 -14.90
C VAL A 401 12.37 10.59 -14.57
N GLY A 402 13.60 10.16 -14.74
CA GLY A 402 14.80 11.00 -14.63
C GLY A 402 15.26 11.23 -13.21
N LEU A 403 15.01 10.31 -12.29
CA LEU A 403 15.50 10.44 -10.91
C LEU A 403 17.02 10.60 -10.84
N GLY A 404 17.47 11.34 -9.87
CA GLY A 404 18.88 11.38 -9.48
C GLY A 404 19.37 10.01 -9.01
N THR A 405 20.69 9.78 -9.07
CA THR A 405 21.28 8.60 -8.41
C THR A 405 21.11 8.70 -6.90
N LEU A 406 21.31 7.57 -6.19
CA LEU A 406 21.34 7.53 -4.73
C LEU A 406 22.12 8.74 -4.14
N ASN A 407 23.34 8.95 -4.58
CA ASN A 407 24.19 10.03 -4.07
C ASN A 407 23.73 11.43 -4.44
N GLN A 408 23.03 11.62 -5.58
CA GLN A 408 22.42 12.90 -5.93
C GLN A 408 21.24 13.21 -5.02
N THR A 409 20.39 12.24 -4.79
CA THR A 409 19.25 12.35 -3.87
C THR A 409 19.70 12.57 -2.42
N ARG A 410 20.71 11.83 -1.95
CA ARG A 410 21.31 12.06 -0.61
C ARG A 410 21.78 13.50 -0.42
N ARG A 411 22.46 14.07 -1.41
CA ARG A 411 22.88 15.50 -1.34
C ARG A 411 21.69 16.44 -1.27
N ALA A 412 20.65 16.20 -2.06
CA ALA A 412 19.42 17.02 -2.03
C ALA A 412 18.70 16.96 -0.67
N LEU A 413 18.78 15.82 0.00
CA LEU A 413 18.27 15.62 1.35
C LEU A 413 19.20 16.14 2.46
N GLY A 414 20.39 16.65 2.13
CA GLY A 414 21.40 17.06 3.10
C GLY A 414 22.15 15.90 3.78
N LEU A 415 22.05 14.69 3.24
CA LEU A 415 22.77 13.52 3.71
C LEU A 415 24.17 13.45 3.05
N ALA A 416 25.14 12.93 3.78
CA ALA A 416 26.48 12.70 3.23
C ALA A 416 26.43 11.64 2.11
N PRO A 417 26.99 11.94 0.92
CA PRO A 417 27.07 10.94 -0.15
C PRO A 417 28.05 9.83 0.23
N TYR A 418 27.79 8.63 -0.24
CA TYR A 418 28.74 7.52 -0.12
C TYR A 418 29.95 7.71 -1.06
N THR A 419 31.13 7.35 -0.61
CA THR A 419 32.36 7.48 -1.41
C THR A 419 32.90 6.12 -1.91
N SER A 420 32.31 5.02 -1.41
CA SER A 420 32.67 3.65 -1.76
C SER A 420 31.51 2.70 -1.46
N PHE A 421 31.49 1.53 -2.06
CA PHE A 421 30.44 0.52 -1.86
C PHE A 421 30.43 -0.04 -0.44
N ASN A 422 31.57 -0.09 0.26
CA ASN A 422 31.64 -0.54 1.66
C ASN A 422 31.02 0.45 2.67
N GLN A 423 30.69 1.67 2.25
CA GLN A 423 29.88 2.60 3.03
C GLN A 423 28.39 2.43 2.74
N LEU A 424 28.02 1.92 1.57
CA LEU A 424 26.63 1.66 1.18
C LEU A 424 26.10 0.43 1.92
N THR A 425 26.82 -0.67 1.89
CA THR A 425 26.44 -1.92 2.55
C THR A 425 27.67 -2.58 3.20
N ALA A 426 27.43 -3.33 4.29
CA ALA A 426 28.47 -4.14 4.95
C ALA A 426 28.68 -5.50 4.27
N ASP A 427 27.73 -5.97 3.46
CA ASP A 427 27.80 -7.22 2.74
C ASP A 427 28.84 -7.15 1.62
N THR A 428 29.89 -7.95 1.73
CA THR A 428 31.01 -7.95 0.77
C THR A 428 30.67 -8.56 -0.59
N VAL A 429 29.66 -9.41 -0.66
CA VAL A 429 29.15 -9.97 -1.93
C VAL A 429 28.39 -8.88 -2.67
N LEU A 430 27.45 -8.22 -1.99
CA LEU A 430 26.74 -7.08 -2.56
C LEU A 430 27.68 -5.94 -2.98
N GLN A 431 28.71 -5.63 -2.20
CA GLN A 431 29.72 -4.64 -2.60
C GLN A 431 30.36 -4.99 -3.96
N GLN A 432 30.72 -6.27 -4.15
CA GLN A 432 31.32 -6.75 -5.39
C GLN A 432 30.35 -6.73 -6.57
N ASP A 433 29.09 -7.07 -6.33
CA ASP A 433 28.03 -7.06 -7.34
C ASP A 433 27.72 -5.63 -7.78
N PHE A 434 27.56 -4.70 -6.84
CA PHE A 434 27.41 -3.28 -7.15
C PHE A 434 28.61 -2.71 -7.91
N GLU A 435 29.85 -3.06 -7.50
CA GLU A 435 31.05 -2.61 -8.20
C GLU A 435 31.13 -3.16 -9.63
N THR A 436 30.78 -4.43 -9.81
CA THR A 436 30.78 -5.08 -11.13
C THR A 436 29.76 -4.46 -12.08
N LEU A 437 28.54 -4.16 -11.57
CA LEU A 437 27.46 -3.63 -12.39
C LEU A 437 27.58 -2.13 -12.64
N TYR A 438 27.86 -1.34 -11.62
CA TYR A 438 27.83 0.12 -11.68
C TYR A 438 29.20 0.76 -11.84
N GLY A 439 30.26 0.06 -11.46
CA GLY A 439 31.66 0.54 -11.54
C GLY A 439 32.00 1.72 -10.62
N ASN A 440 30.98 2.46 -10.15
CA ASN A 440 31.14 3.64 -9.29
C ASN A 440 29.90 3.84 -8.40
N VAL A 441 30.10 4.05 -7.11
CA VAL A 441 29.01 4.27 -6.14
C VAL A 441 28.14 5.50 -6.47
N ASN A 442 28.66 6.49 -7.22
CA ASN A 442 27.85 7.63 -7.68
C ASN A 442 26.92 7.29 -8.86
N ALA A 443 27.04 6.11 -9.47
CA ALA A 443 26.19 5.66 -10.56
C ALA A 443 25.02 4.79 -10.08
N VAL A 444 25.00 4.39 -8.80
CA VAL A 444 23.96 3.53 -8.22
C VAL A 444 22.59 4.19 -8.31
N ASP A 445 21.62 3.46 -8.82
CA ASP A 445 20.22 3.86 -8.89
C ASP A 445 19.64 4.10 -7.49
N LEU A 446 18.66 5.00 -7.39
CA LEU A 446 18.08 5.37 -6.09
C LEU A 446 17.36 4.19 -5.44
N PHE A 447 16.56 3.44 -6.20
CA PHE A 447 15.79 2.32 -5.69
C PHE A 447 16.69 1.22 -5.12
N MET A 448 17.56 0.64 -5.95
CA MET A 448 18.45 -0.43 -5.50
C MET A 448 19.43 0.03 -4.43
N GLY A 449 19.91 1.26 -4.54
CA GLY A 449 20.84 1.82 -3.55
C GLY A 449 20.16 2.11 -2.20
N GLY A 450 18.92 2.56 -2.23
CA GLY A 450 18.12 2.80 -1.02
C GLY A 450 17.77 1.51 -0.26
N LEU A 451 17.47 0.43 -1.00
CA LEU A 451 17.28 -0.91 -0.42
C LEU A 451 18.57 -1.51 0.15
N ALA A 452 19.73 -1.17 -0.42
CA ALA A 452 21.02 -1.68 0.05
C ALA A 452 21.56 -0.98 1.31
N GLU A 453 20.96 0.13 1.72
CA GLU A 453 21.36 0.84 2.93
C GLU A 453 21.04 0.05 4.20
N ALA A 454 21.96 0.03 5.17
CA ALA A 454 21.66 -0.49 6.49
C ALA A 454 20.49 0.28 7.12
N HIS A 455 19.56 -0.44 7.74
CA HIS A 455 18.38 0.14 8.38
C HIS A 455 18.77 1.12 9.49
N VAL A 456 17.98 2.17 9.63
CA VAL A 456 18.05 3.03 10.82
C VAL A 456 17.43 2.27 11.98
N THR A 457 18.04 2.32 13.15
CA THR A 457 17.54 1.64 14.36
C THR A 457 16.03 1.86 14.56
N GLY A 458 15.27 0.79 14.68
CA GLY A 458 13.82 0.79 14.83
C GLY A 458 13.02 1.02 13.55
N SER A 459 13.69 1.21 12.41
CA SER A 459 13.09 1.39 11.08
C SER A 459 13.32 0.16 10.23
N THR A 460 12.43 -0.14 9.31
CA THR A 460 12.65 -1.16 8.27
C THR A 460 13.41 -0.61 7.07
N VAL A 461 13.73 0.68 7.02
CA VAL A 461 14.41 1.31 5.88
C VAL A 461 15.68 2.03 6.29
N GLY A 462 16.60 2.19 5.32
CA GLY A 462 17.83 2.95 5.45
C GLY A 462 17.61 4.47 5.47
N PRO A 463 18.67 5.26 5.75
CA PRO A 463 18.56 6.70 6.01
C PRO A 463 18.02 7.52 4.82
N THR A 464 18.25 7.09 3.59
CA THR A 464 17.77 7.82 2.40
C THR A 464 16.26 7.66 2.23
N PHE A 465 15.76 6.44 2.21
CA PHE A 465 14.33 6.17 2.10
C PHE A 465 13.56 6.71 3.30
N ARG A 466 14.10 6.54 4.51
CA ARG A 466 13.52 7.14 5.72
C ARG A 466 13.33 8.65 5.59
N ALA A 467 14.32 9.36 5.04
CA ALA A 467 14.23 10.81 4.89
C ALA A 467 13.21 11.23 3.83
N ILE A 468 13.09 10.49 2.71
CA ILE A 468 12.11 10.73 1.66
C ILE A 468 10.69 10.50 2.21
N ILE A 469 10.46 9.33 2.80
CA ILE A 469 9.15 8.92 3.33
C ILE A 469 8.69 9.87 4.44
N ALA A 470 9.55 10.16 5.41
CA ALA A 470 9.22 11.06 6.52
C ALA A 470 8.86 12.47 6.01
N ARG A 471 9.59 12.98 5.02
CA ARG A 471 9.34 14.30 4.43
C ARG A 471 8.01 14.32 3.66
N GLN A 472 7.72 13.27 2.89
CA GLN A 472 6.47 13.17 2.14
C GLN A 472 5.27 13.13 3.08
N PHE A 473 5.28 12.26 4.08
CA PHE A 473 4.17 12.17 5.03
C PHE A 473 4.02 13.44 5.90
N ASP A 474 5.10 14.14 6.21
CA ASP A 474 4.99 15.46 6.88
C ASP A 474 4.33 16.50 5.97
N ALA A 475 4.62 16.51 4.67
CA ALA A 475 3.97 17.37 3.69
C ALA A 475 2.49 17.01 3.50
N LEU A 476 2.14 15.71 3.45
CA LEU A 476 0.77 15.22 3.32
C LEU A 476 -0.13 15.72 4.45
N ARG A 477 0.31 15.68 5.72
CA ARG A 477 -0.51 16.18 6.84
C ARG A 477 -0.48 17.70 6.97
N THR A 478 0.67 18.34 6.65
CA THR A 478 0.85 19.79 6.86
C THR A 478 0.22 20.60 5.72
N GLY A 479 0.26 20.08 4.48
CA GLY A 479 -0.35 20.68 3.31
C GLY A 479 -1.83 20.35 3.11
N ASP A 480 -2.41 19.55 3.99
CA ASP A 480 -3.80 19.11 3.91
C ASP A 480 -4.69 19.85 4.91
N ARG A 481 -5.56 20.73 4.39
CA ARG A 481 -6.53 21.47 5.21
C ARG A 481 -7.54 20.54 5.89
N PHE A 482 -7.81 19.39 5.28
CA PHE A 482 -8.73 18.37 5.78
C PHE A 482 -8.04 17.24 6.55
N TYR A 483 -6.75 17.40 6.90
CA TYR A 483 -6.14 16.46 7.84
C TYR A 483 -6.96 16.39 9.13
N TRP A 484 -7.17 15.18 9.67
CA TRP A 484 -8.19 14.97 10.71
C TRP A 484 -8.06 15.87 11.94
N GLN A 485 -6.83 16.27 12.32
CA GLN A 485 -6.60 17.19 13.45
C GLN A 485 -6.96 18.64 13.14
N ASN A 486 -7.20 18.98 11.88
CA ASN A 486 -7.75 20.30 11.48
C ASN A 486 -9.27 20.29 11.44
N GLN A 487 -9.89 19.11 11.36
CA GLN A 487 -11.34 19.00 11.29
C GLN A 487 -11.94 19.31 12.66
N PRO A 488 -12.99 20.14 12.72
CA PRO A 488 -13.64 20.54 13.97
C PRO A 488 -14.58 19.44 14.50
N PHE A 489 -14.09 18.21 14.56
CA PHE A 489 -14.79 17.13 15.25
C PHE A 489 -15.05 17.52 16.71
N ASP A 490 -16.20 17.13 17.24
CA ASP A 490 -16.43 17.26 18.66
C ASP A 490 -15.37 16.48 19.48
N ARG A 491 -15.22 16.87 20.74
CA ARG A 491 -14.16 16.30 21.60
C ARG A 491 -14.22 14.78 21.74
N ALA A 492 -15.43 14.21 21.75
CA ALA A 492 -15.60 12.77 21.93
C ALA A 492 -15.25 12.01 20.65
N THR A 493 -15.67 12.52 19.50
CA THR A 493 -15.32 11.98 18.18
C THR A 493 -13.81 12.08 17.92
N ALA A 494 -13.20 13.24 18.16
CA ALA A 494 -11.75 13.41 18.02
C ALA A 494 -10.96 12.47 18.95
N ALA A 495 -11.44 12.26 20.19
CA ALA A 495 -10.81 11.33 21.13
C ALA A 495 -11.04 9.86 20.76
N MET A 496 -12.12 9.52 20.08
CA MET A 496 -12.37 8.20 19.52
C MET A 496 -11.40 7.94 18.35
N ILE A 497 -11.35 8.83 17.36
CA ILE A 497 -10.44 8.74 16.21
C ILE A 497 -8.99 8.55 16.68
N ALA A 498 -8.53 9.39 17.62
CA ALA A 498 -7.16 9.34 18.15
C ALA A 498 -6.80 8.00 18.82
N ARG A 499 -7.76 7.18 19.19
CA ARG A 499 -7.55 5.88 19.85
C ARG A 499 -7.85 4.69 18.95
N THR A 500 -8.55 4.91 17.84
CA THR A 500 -8.88 3.84 16.88
C THR A 500 -7.60 3.30 16.25
N ARG A 501 -7.45 1.99 16.30
CA ARG A 501 -6.37 1.21 15.71
C ARG A 501 -6.91 0.39 14.55
N LEU A 502 -6.01 -0.07 13.68
CA LEU A 502 -6.40 -0.98 12.61
C LEU A 502 -7.03 -2.27 13.16
N SER A 503 -6.52 -2.79 14.29
CA SER A 503 -7.13 -3.92 14.99
C SER A 503 -8.57 -3.69 15.42
N ASP A 504 -8.95 -2.46 15.80
CA ASP A 504 -10.32 -2.12 16.18
C ASP A 504 -11.25 -2.16 14.97
N ILE A 505 -10.79 -1.67 13.80
CA ILE A 505 -11.54 -1.71 12.54
C ILE A 505 -11.73 -3.17 12.10
N ILE A 506 -10.69 -4.00 12.16
CA ILE A 506 -10.78 -5.44 11.82
C ILE A 506 -11.82 -6.14 12.69
N VAL A 507 -11.72 -6.03 14.02
CA VAL A 507 -12.67 -6.70 14.95
C VAL A 507 -14.10 -6.20 14.77
N ARG A 508 -14.29 -4.94 14.40
CA ARG A 508 -15.60 -4.32 14.21
C ARG A 508 -16.32 -4.78 12.94
N ASN A 509 -15.56 -5.14 11.91
CA ASN A 509 -16.07 -5.39 10.57
C ASN A 509 -15.90 -6.85 10.09
N THR A 510 -15.42 -7.74 10.96
CA THR A 510 -15.16 -9.15 10.65
C THR A 510 -15.62 -10.05 11.81
N ASP A 511 -15.61 -11.36 11.60
CA ASP A 511 -15.85 -12.36 12.64
C ASP A 511 -14.63 -12.60 13.55
N THR A 512 -13.56 -11.82 13.39
CA THR A 512 -12.31 -11.97 14.14
C THR A 512 -12.53 -11.75 15.62
N THR A 513 -12.26 -12.79 16.42
CA THR A 513 -12.46 -12.78 17.87
C THR A 513 -11.25 -12.33 18.67
N SER A 514 -10.05 -12.42 18.07
CA SER A 514 -8.78 -12.02 18.69
C SER A 514 -7.74 -11.69 17.64
N ILE A 515 -7.14 -10.52 17.76
CA ILE A 515 -6.03 -10.05 16.94
C ILE A 515 -5.06 -9.23 17.80
N ALA A 516 -3.79 -9.14 17.41
CA ALA A 516 -2.82 -8.29 18.09
C ALA A 516 -3.25 -6.82 18.03
N SER A 517 -3.12 -6.09 19.13
CA SER A 517 -3.46 -4.65 19.15
C SER A 517 -2.53 -3.78 18.30
N HIS A 518 -1.36 -4.29 17.96
CA HIS A 518 -0.41 -3.70 17.01
C HIS A 518 -0.24 -4.67 15.84
N VAL A 519 -1.11 -4.57 14.87
CA VAL A 519 -1.16 -5.53 13.74
C VAL A 519 0.08 -5.46 12.85
N PHE A 520 0.80 -4.33 12.81
CA PHE A 520 2.01 -4.15 12.01
C PHE A 520 3.25 -4.88 12.54
N LEU A 521 3.13 -5.57 13.69
CA LEU A 521 4.19 -6.35 14.29
C LEU A 521 3.69 -7.76 14.58
N VAL A 522 4.49 -8.76 14.24
CA VAL A 522 4.16 -10.16 14.55
C VAL A 522 4.10 -10.35 16.06
N PRO A 523 3.04 -10.99 16.59
CA PRO A 523 2.94 -11.23 18.02
C PRO A 523 4.11 -12.05 18.55
N THR A 524 4.90 -11.49 19.47
CA THR A 524 5.99 -12.24 20.10
C THR A 524 5.42 -13.44 20.85
N PRO A 525 5.86 -14.68 20.60
CA PRO A 525 5.39 -15.84 21.36
C PRO A 525 5.61 -15.60 22.84
N SER A 526 4.54 -15.64 23.65
CA SER A 526 4.65 -15.44 25.10
C SER A 526 5.62 -16.48 25.67
N LYS A 527 6.70 -16.05 26.32
CA LYS A 527 7.70 -16.91 27.00
C LYS A 527 7.10 -17.73 28.18
N HIS A 528 5.79 -17.81 28.29
CA HIS A 528 5.10 -18.51 29.38
C HIS A 528 4.23 -19.64 28.84
N ARG A 529 4.85 -20.78 28.52
CA ARG A 529 4.31 -22.13 28.79
C ARG A 529 5.36 -23.22 28.62
N LYS A 530 6.45 -23.19 29.39
CA LYS A 530 7.11 -24.46 29.74
C LYS A 530 6.21 -25.15 30.77
N SER A 531 5.26 -25.96 30.30
CA SER A 531 4.60 -26.93 31.15
C SER A 531 5.69 -27.83 31.74
N ARG A 532 5.91 -27.75 33.05
CA ARG A 532 6.64 -28.75 33.79
C ARG A 532 5.88 -30.08 33.60
N VAL A 533 6.39 -30.96 32.77
CA VAL A 533 6.06 -32.38 32.81
C VAL A 533 6.65 -32.89 34.11
N PRO A 534 5.86 -33.44 35.03
CA PRO A 534 6.40 -34.07 36.22
C PRO A 534 7.19 -35.31 35.79
N ALA A 535 8.46 -35.40 36.19
CA ALA A 535 9.22 -36.62 36.06
C ALA A 535 8.50 -37.71 36.87
N GLN A 536 8.00 -38.73 36.18
CA GLN A 536 7.59 -39.99 36.86
C GLN A 536 8.85 -40.70 37.34
N ARG A 537 8.89 -40.93 38.65
CA ARG A 537 9.83 -41.85 39.28
C ARG A 537 9.35 -43.29 39.11
#